data_c56ac2f6530b722b40b818aaf1223033
#
_entry.id   c56ac2f6530b722b40b818aaf1223033
#
_cell.length_a   1.000
_cell.length_b   1.000
_cell.length_c   1.000
_cell.angle_alpha   90.00
_cell.angle_beta   90.00
_cell.angle_gamma   90.00
#
_symmetry.space_group_name_H-M   'P 1'
#
loop_
_entity.id
_entity.type
_entity.pdbx_description
1 polymer ?
#
loop_
_entity_poly.entity_id
_entity_poly.type
_entity_poly.pdbx_seq_one_letter_code
_entity_poly.pdbx_strand_id
1 'polypeptide(L)'
;FAISSAALPAPAEDTAVGNESETAPRPEGALPHVPPGFAVSVFADGLTHARYLDVMPNGDVLVAELKAGKITVLRDEGGTGHATKRFVFAAGLARPHGIEFHDGFVYVGDTKAVWRYRWNPQDGTAGPAEQVTSNDALGHYAGGHVTRNLAFAPDGRHFYVSIGSENNIEEDPQPFATIKEFDAKGGPGRIFATGLRNPVGIRFYPGSDKLFAVVNERDGLGDGLVPDYLTSVADGGFYGWPYSYIGKNKQPGPLGDKRPELVAKAIVPDLLFQPHSAPLGLEFYEGTQFPAEYRGDAFVSLHGSWNSSVPTGYKVVRVHFKDGKPGGGYENFLTGFWIDGSNPAKVWGRPVGLATAKDGSLLIADDVGQRVWQVRWVGTR
;
A
#
# COMPACT_ATOMS: atom_id res chain seq x y z
N PHE A 1 17.38 4.85 -7.87
CA PHE A 1 17.78 4.40 -6.53
C PHE A 1 17.94 2.90 -6.52
N ALA A 2 19.00 2.40 -5.87
CA ALA A 2 19.22 0.97 -5.64
C ALA A 2 19.90 0.80 -4.29
N ILE A 3 19.38 -0.11 -3.47
CA ILE A 3 19.93 -0.43 -2.15
C ILE A 3 20.27 -1.91 -2.14
N SER A 4 21.50 -2.23 -1.77
CA SER A 4 21.99 -3.61 -1.71
C SER A 4 21.73 -4.23 -0.34
N SER A 5 21.07 -5.37 -0.31
CA SER A 5 20.91 -6.16 0.91
C SER A 5 22.23 -6.69 1.49
N ALA A 6 23.29 -6.70 0.68
CA ALA A 6 24.63 -7.13 1.11
C ALA A 6 25.48 -6.00 1.74
N ALA A 7 25.00 -4.76 1.71
CA ALA A 7 25.74 -3.57 2.17
C ALA A 7 24.94 -2.71 3.15
N LEU A 8 24.18 -3.33 4.05
CA LEU A 8 23.46 -2.62 5.09
C LEU A 8 24.41 -2.09 6.17
N PRO A 9 24.12 -0.89 6.74
CA PRO A 9 24.92 -0.38 7.85
C PRO A 9 24.70 -1.22 9.12
N ALA A 10 25.53 -1.00 10.12
CA ALA A 10 25.31 -1.56 11.45
C ALA A 10 24.12 -0.83 12.14
N PRO A 11 23.39 -1.50 13.05
CA PRO A 11 22.39 -0.85 13.89
C PRO A 11 22.96 0.32 14.68
N ALA A 12 22.21 1.44 14.73
CA ALA A 12 22.57 2.67 15.41
C ALA A 12 21.40 3.14 16.28
N GLU A 13 21.04 2.37 17.29
CA GLU A 13 19.86 2.61 18.16
C GLU A 13 19.92 3.97 18.89
N ASP A 14 21.12 4.42 19.22
CA ASP A 14 21.37 5.70 19.86
C ASP A 14 21.15 6.91 18.95
N THR A 15 21.03 6.70 17.64
CA THR A 15 20.77 7.77 16.67
C THR A 15 19.34 7.76 16.13
N ALA A 16 18.50 6.86 16.61
CA ALA A 16 17.09 6.82 16.23
C ALA A 16 16.35 8.09 16.70
N VAL A 17 15.60 8.72 15.80
CA VAL A 17 14.92 9.99 16.07
C VAL A 17 13.44 9.91 15.71
N GLY A 18 12.60 10.65 16.44
CA GLY A 18 11.25 11.01 16.02
C GLY A 18 11.31 12.30 15.22
N ASN A 19 10.72 12.32 14.04
CA ASN A 19 10.70 13.48 13.16
C ASN A 19 9.45 13.44 12.28
N GLU A 20 8.29 13.60 12.92
CA GLU A 20 7.01 13.62 12.21
C GLU A 20 6.92 14.84 11.29
N SER A 21 6.41 14.61 10.08
CA SER A 21 6.18 15.73 9.16
C SER A 21 5.06 16.64 9.64
N GLU A 22 5.21 17.95 9.38
CA GLU A 22 4.18 18.95 9.60
C GLU A 22 3.33 19.09 8.33
N THR A 23 2.00 19.02 8.49
CA THR A 23 1.08 19.27 7.37
C THR A 23 1.01 20.77 7.10
N ALA A 24 1.44 21.16 5.90
CA ALA A 24 1.35 22.54 5.41
C ALA A 24 0.16 22.69 4.45
N PRO A 25 -0.42 23.90 4.33
CA PRO A 25 -1.37 24.18 3.27
C PRO A 25 -0.76 23.93 1.89
N ARG A 26 -1.55 23.39 0.97
CA ARG A 26 -1.12 23.29 -0.43
C ARG A 26 -0.85 24.70 -0.97
N PRO A 27 0.34 24.97 -1.53
CA PRO A 27 0.59 26.25 -2.20
C PRO A 27 -0.42 26.49 -3.31
N GLU A 28 -0.81 27.75 -3.51
CA GLU A 28 -1.81 28.11 -4.51
C GLU A 28 -1.41 27.60 -5.91
N GLY A 29 -2.30 26.87 -6.56
CA GLY A 29 -2.07 26.29 -7.89
C GLY A 29 -1.04 25.16 -7.94
N ALA A 30 -0.39 24.78 -6.81
CA ALA A 30 0.63 23.74 -6.83
C ALA A 30 0.06 22.37 -7.24
N LEU A 31 0.81 21.69 -8.10
CA LEU A 31 0.55 20.32 -8.51
C LEU A 31 1.79 19.48 -8.17
N PRO A 32 1.64 18.19 -7.89
CA PRO A 32 2.79 17.29 -7.86
C PRO A 32 3.56 17.31 -9.17
N HIS A 33 4.85 17.00 -9.12
CA HIS A 33 5.73 16.93 -10.27
C HIS A 33 5.75 15.53 -10.85
N VAL A 34 5.68 15.43 -12.17
CA VAL A 34 5.71 14.17 -12.94
C VAL A 34 6.73 14.27 -14.07
N PRO A 35 7.20 13.14 -14.66
CA PRO A 35 8.14 13.17 -15.77
C PRO A 35 7.59 13.91 -17.00
N PRO A 36 8.46 14.38 -17.90
CA PRO A 36 8.05 14.99 -19.16
C PRO A 36 7.08 14.08 -19.94
N GLY A 37 6.05 14.69 -20.53
CA GLY A 37 5.00 13.99 -21.25
C GLY A 37 3.82 13.54 -20.39
N PHE A 38 3.93 13.61 -19.07
CA PHE A 38 2.81 13.40 -18.16
C PHE A 38 2.21 14.73 -17.68
N ALA A 39 0.95 14.68 -17.32
CA ALA A 39 0.24 15.77 -16.65
C ALA A 39 -0.51 15.22 -15.43
N VAL A 40 -0.55 16.01 -14.35
CA VAL A 40 -1.28 15.68 -13.14
C VAL A 40 -2.40 16.69 -12.92
N SER A 41 -3.53 16.20 -12.43
CA SER A 41 -4.70 17.01 -12.07
C SER A 41 -5.38 16.48 -10.81
N VAL A 42 -6.21 17.29 -10.18
CA VAL A 42 -7.07 16.85 -9.07
C VAL A 42 -8.26 16.09 -9.67
N PHE A 43 -8.39 14.81 -9.35
CA PHE A 43 -9.57 14.01 -9.71
C PHE A 43 -10.73 14.24 -8.75
N ALA A 44 -10.44 14.29 -7.44
CA ALA A 44 -11.40 14.64 -6.39
C ALA A 44 -10.69 15.23 -5.18
N ASP A 45 -11.36 16.10 -4.44
CA ASP A 45 -10.88 16.67 -3.19
C ASP A 45 -11.92 16.57 -2.07
N GLY A 46 -11.61 17.08 -0.87
CA GLY A 46 -12.54 17.08 0.26
C GLY A 46 -12.87 15.67 0.78
N LEU A 47 -11.93 14.74 0.70
CA LEU A 47 -12.04 13.38 1.22
C LEU A 47 -11.45 13.29 2.64
N THR A 48 -12.08 12.51 3.51
CA THR A 48 -11.62 12.35 4.89
C THR A 48 -10.66 11.17 5.01
N HIS A 49 -9.35 11.46 4.93
CA HIS A 49 -8.29 10.46 5.04
C HIS A 49 -8.43 9.33 4.00
N ALA A 50 -8.38 9.72 2.71
CA ALA A 50 -8.46 8.80 1.57
C ALA A 50 -7.27 7.83 1.58
N ARG A 51 -7.54 6.52 1.65
CA ARG A 51 -6.49 5.51 1.77
C ARG A 51 -6.37 4.67 0.51
N TYR A 52 -7.25 3.76 0.26
CA TYR A 52 -7.19 2.86 -0.88
C TYR A 52 -8.25 3.16 -1.92
N LEU A 53 -7.99 2.71 -3.13
CA LEU A 53 -8.84 2.92 -4.30
C LEU A 53 -9.10 1.58 -5.00
N ASP A 54 -10.26 1.46 -5.63
CA ASP A 54 -10.49 0.48 -6.68
C ASP A 54 -11.39 1.07 -7.77
N VAL A 55 -11.31 0.53 -8.97
CA VAL A 55 -12.03 1.04 -10.15
C VAL A 55 -13.04 0.01 -10.64
N MET A 56 -14.31 0.41 -10.67
CA MET A 56 -15.41 -0.46 -11.08
C MET A 56 -15.49 -0.61 -12.59
N PRO A 57 -16.15 -1.69 -13.09
CA PRO A 57 -16.31 -1.91 -14.53
C PRO A 57 -16.94 -0.75 -15.30
N ASN A 58 -17.81 0.03 -14.66
CA ASN A 58 -18.42 1.23 -15.25
C ASN A 58 -17.50 2.47 -15.23
N GLY A 59 -16.33 2.39 -14.59
CA GLY A 59 -15.38 3.48 -14.43
C GLY A 59 -15.50 4.27 -13.15
N ASP A 60 -16.48 3.97 -12.29
CA ASP A 60 -16.57 4.56 -10.95
C ASP A 60 -15.30 4.23 -10.15
N VAL A 61 -14.85 5.19 -9.36
CA VAL A 61 -13.72 5.03 -8.46
C VAL A 61 -14.24 4.93 -7.02
N LEU A 62 -13.96 3.82 -6.36
CA LEU A 62 -14.27 3.64 -4.95
C LEU A 62 -13.06 4.05 -4.10
N VAL A 63 -13.32 4.81 -3.04
CA VAL A 63 -12.29 5.30 -2.11
C VAL A 63 -12.64 4.90 -0.70
N ALA A 64 -11.69 4.27 -0.02
CA ALA A 64 -11.78 4.04 1.43
C ALA A 64 -11.40 5.31 2.18
N GLU A 65 -12.35 5.90 2.88
CA GLU A 65 -12.13 7.01 3.80
C GLU A 65 -12.00 6.46 5.22
N LEU A 66 -10.78 6.14 5.62
CA LEU A 66 -10.48 5.36 6.84
C LEU A 66 -11.03 6.01 8.10
N LYS A 67 -10.80 7.30 8.31
CA LYS A 67 -11.27 8.01 9.51
C LYS A 67 -12.78 8.26 9.50
N ALA A 68 -13.40 8.35 8.33
CA ALA A 68 -14.84 8.50 8.19
C ALA A 68 -15.59 7.16 8.28
N GLY A 69 -14.90 6.03 8.24
CA GLY A 69 -15.51 4.70 8.32
C GLY A 69 -16.44 4.38 7.15
N LYS A 70 -16.11 4.86 5.95
CA LYS A 70 -16.97 4.71 4.77
C LYS A 70 -16.19 4.44 3.48
N ILE A 71 -16.90 3.92 2.50
CA ILE A 71 -16.46 3.84 1.10
C ILE A 71 -17.29 4.85 0.31
N THR A 72 -16.59 5.71 -0.42
CA THR A 72 -17.19 6.76 -1.27
C THR A 72 -17.01 6.41 -2.74
N VAL A 73 -18.07 6.56 -3.52
CA VAL A 73 -18.01 6.48 -4.98
C VAL A 73 -17.72 7.86 -5.54
N LEU A 74 -16.73 7.93 -6.42
CA LEU A 74 -16.38 9.09 -7.22
C LEU A 74 -16.67 8.74 -8.69
N ARG A 75 -17.55 9.50 -9.32
CA ARG A 75 -17.97 9.29 -10.71
C ARG A 75 -17.61 10.48 -11.58
N ASP A 76 -16.93 10.22 -12.67
CA ASP A 76 -16.69 11.20 -13.73
C ASP A 76 -17.74 11.02 -14.83
N GLU A 77 -18.84 11.77 -14.73
CA GLU A 77 -19.88 11.76 -15.77
C GLU A 77 -19.40 12.58 -16.98
N GLY A 78 -19.06 11.90 -18.04
CA GLY A 78 -18.65 12.54 -19.30
C GLY A 78 -17.14 12.54 -19.59
N GLY A 79 -16.32 11.88 -18.77
CA GLY A 79 -14.88 11.73 -19.05
C GLY A 79 -14.11 13.05 -18.95
N THR A 80 -14.45 13.87 -18.00
CA THR A 80 -13.87 15.21 -17.81
C THR A 80 -12.50 15.19 -17.13
N GLY A 81 -12.12 14.04 -16.55
CA GLY A 81 -10.88 13.87 -15.78
C GLY A 81 -10.98 14.33 -14.34
N HIS A 82 -12.21 14.55 -13.85
CA HIS A 82 -12.49 14.82 -12.45
C HIS A 82 -13.86 14.27 -12.05
N ALA A 83 -14.04 13.94 -10.77
CA ALA A 83 -15.29 13.43 -10.26
C ALA A 83 -16.36 14.54 -10.25
N THR A 84 -17.41 14.35 -11.05
CA THR A 84 -18.56 15.29 -11.15
C THR A 84 -19.67 14.90 -10.20
N LYS A 85 -19.68 13.65 -9.73
CA LYS A 85 -20.68 13.13 -8.80
C LYS A 85 -20.01 12.30 -7.70
N ARG A 86 -20.56 12.37 -6.50
CA ARG A 86 -20.07 11.68 -5.31
C ARG A 86 -21.24 11.18 -4.48
N PHE A 87 -21.13 9.94 -3.99
CA PHE A 87 -22.09 9.37 -3.05
C PHE A 87 -21.45 8.27 -2.19
N VAL A 88 -22.11 7.93 -1.06
CA VAL A 88 -21.62 6.87 -0.16
C VAL A 88 -22.01 5.51 -0.73
N PHE A 89 -21.04 4.62 -0.85
CA PHE A 89 -21.23 3.19 -1.20
C PHE A 89 -21.57 2.37 0.03
N ALA A 90 -20.75 2.47 1.08
CA ALA A 90 -20.93 1.77 2.36
C ALA A 90 -20.45 2.65 3.51
N ALA A 91 -21.05 2.50 4.70
CA ALA A 91 -20.71 3.24 5.89
C ALA A 91 -20.76 2.35 7.14
N GLY A 92 -20.32 2.90 8.29
CA GLY A 92 -20.29 2.16 9.55
C GLY A 92 -19.18 1.11 9.65
N LEU A 93 -18.15 1.23 8.80
CA LEU A 93 -16.99 0.36 8.77
C LEU A 93 -15.95 0.76 9.84
N ALA A 94 -15.20 -0.24 10.33
CA ALA A 94 -14.17 -0.03 11.33
C ALA A 94 -12.81 0.23 10.68
N ARG A 95 -12.55 1.49 10.30
CA ARG A 95 -11.31 1.88 9.61
C ARG A 95 -11.08 1.10 8.32
N PRO A 96 -11.95 1.25 7.31
CA PRO A 96 -11.84 0.54 6.05
C PRO A 96 -10.56 0.95 5.31
N HIS A 97 -9.91 -0.01 4.66
CA HIS A 97 -8.70 0.25 3.90
C HIS A 97 -8.70 -0.45 2.54
N GLY A 98 -8.64 -1.78 2.49
CA GLY A 98 -8.60 -2.52 1.24
C GLY A 98 -9.95 -2.55 0.54
N ILE A 99 -9.93 -2.40 -0.78
CA ILE A 99 -11.11 -2.52 -1.65
C ILE A 99 -10.71 -3.35 -2.85
N GLU A 100 -11.56 -4.30 -3.25
CA GLU A 100 -11.39 -4.99 -4.53
C GLU A 100 -12.74 -5.47 -5.07
N PHE A 101 -12.96 -5.21 -6.36
CA PHE A 101 -14.11 -5.73 -7.08
C PHE A 101 -13.83 -7.14 -7.58
N HIS A 102 -14.70 -8.07 -7.28
CA HIS A 102 -14.62 -9.44 -7.77
C HIS A 102 -16.00 -10.06 -7.93
N ASP A 103 -16.27 -10.65 -9.11
CA ASP A 103 -17.48 -11.41 -9.43
C ASP A 103 -18.81 -10.74 -9.00
N GLY A 104 -18.95 -9.44 -9.33
CA GLY A 104 -20.15 -8.65 -9.04
C GLY A 104 -20.28 -8.18 -7.61
N PHE A 105 -19.26 -8.36 -6.78
CA PHE A 105 -19.18 -7.86 -5.42
C PHE A 105 -18.01 -6.89 -5.24
N VAL A 106 -18.18 -5.93 -4.36
CA VAL A 106 -17.09 -5.13 -3.81
C VAL A 106 -16.72 -5.71 -2.45
N TYR A 107 -15.48 -6.15 -2.31
CA TYR A 107 -14.91 -6.62 -1.06
C TYR A 107 -14.19 -5.47 -0.36
N VAL A 108 -14.39 -5.34 0.94
CA VAL A 108 -13.79 -4.29 1.76
C VAL A 108 -13.17 -4.90 3.00
N GLY A 109 -11.86 -4.66 3.20
CA GLY A 109 -11.14 -5.01 4.42
C GLY A 109 -11.19 -3.87 5.43
N ASP A 110 -11.66 -4.14 6.64
CA ASP A 110 -11.55 -3.25 7.78
C ASP A 110 -10.84 -3.94 8.96
N THR A 111 -10.73 -3.31 10.12
CA THR A 111 -10.02 -3.90 11.27
C THR A 111 -10.75 -5.09 11.90
N LYS A 112 -12.00 -5.34 11.54
CA LYS A 112 -12.82 -6.43 12.10
C LYS A 112 -12.90 -7.63 11.18
N ALA A 113 -13.11 -7.40 9.88
CA ALA A 113 -13.39 -8.46 8.92
C ALA A 113 -13.15 -8.00 7.49
N VAL A 114 -13.29 -8.93 6.55
CA VAL A 114 -13.58 -8.61 5.16
C VAL A 114 -15.09 -8.69 4.98
N TRP A 115 -15.64 -7.63 4.46
CA TRP A 115 -17.04 -7.46 4.10
C TRP A 115 -17.20 -7.50 2.60
N ARG A 116 -18.34 -7.93 2.08
CA ARG A 116 -18.67 -7.77 0.66
C ARG A 116 -20.06 -7.18 0.49
N TYR A 117 -20.22 -6.49 -0.62
CA TYR A 117 -21.45 -5.83 -1.02
C TYR A 117 -21.74 -6.15 -2.47
N ARG A 118 -22.93 -6.63 -2.79
CA ARG A 118 -23.29 -6.78 -4.20
C ARG A 118 -23.31 -5.41 -4.85
N TRP A 119 -22.54 -5.26 -5.92
CA TRP A 119 -22.51 -4.04 -6.70
C TRP A 119 -23.67 -4.01 -7.71
N ASN A 120 -24.41 -2.88 -7.74
CA ASN A 120 -25.46 -2.65 -8.71
C ASN A 120 -24.87 -1.96 -9.96
N PRO A 121 -24.80 -2.64 -11.12
CA PRO A 121 -24.20 -2.05 -12.31
C PRO A 121 -25.02 -0.91 -12.94
N GLN A 122 -26.29 -0.76 -12.59
CA GLN A 122 -27.17 0.28 -13.14
C GLN A 122 -26.87 1.66 -12.53
N ASP A 123 -26.62 1.73 -11.25
CA ASP A 123 -26.43 2.99 -10.55
C ASP A 123 -25.13 3.07 -9.72
N GLY A 124 -24.43 1.96 -9.53
CA GLY A 124 -23.18 1.88 -8.76
C GLY A 124 -23.38 1.79 -7.25
N THR A 125 -24.60 1.52 -6.78
CA THR A 125 -24.91 1.38 -5.36
C THR A 125 -24.57 0.00 -4.80
N ALA A 126 -24.51 -0.09 -3.47
CA ALA A 126 -24.24 -1.33 -2.73
C ALA A 126 -25.54 -2.03 -2.30
N GLY A 127 -25.52 -3.36 -2.37
CA GLY A 127 -26.46 -4.19 -1.62
C GLY A 127 -26.12 -4.25 -0.13
N PRO A 128 -26.82 -5.10 0.66
CA PRO A 128 -26.54 -5.29 2.07
C PRO A 128 -25.12 -5.77 2.33
N ALA A 129 -24.54 -5.41 3.49
CA ALA A 129 -23.26 -5.92 3.92
C ALA A 129 -23.33 -7.41 4.26
N GLU A 130 -22.39 -8.18 3.73
CA GLU A 130 -22.19 -9.58 4.08
C GLU A 130 -20.78 -9.77 4.65
N GLN A 131 -20.66 -10.34 5.85
CA GLN A 131 -19.35 -10.69 6.41
C GLN A 131 -18.80 -11.93 5.71
N VAL A 132 -17.57 -11.86 5.22
CA VAL A 132 -16.91 -12.92 4.46
C VAL A 132 -15.99 -13.75 5.37
N THR A 133 -15.11 -13.10 6.11
CA THR A 133 -14.20 -13.79 7.02
C THR A 133 -14.86 -14.11 8.36
N SER A 134 -14.44 -15.19 8.98
CA SER A 134 -14.89 -15.54 10.34
C SER A 134 -14.51 -14.43 11.33
N ASN A 135 -15.22 -14.38 12.46
CA ASN A 135 -14.87 -13.48 13.56
C ASN A 135 -13.40 -13.71 13.98
N ASP A 136 -12.72 -12.63 14.31
CA ASP A 136 -11.31 -12.60 14.72
C ASP A 136 -10.29 -13.19 13.71
N ALA A 137 -10.73 -13.54 12.50
CA ALA A 137 -9.84 -14.09 11.47
C ALA A 137 -8.72 -13.10 11.06
N LEU A 138 -8.95 -11.79 11.23
CA LEU A 138 -7.97 -10.73 10.97
C LEU A 138 -7.25 -10.24 12.25
N GLY A 139 -7.43 -10.93 13.37
CA GLY A 139 -6.94 -10.54 14.68
C GLY A 139 -7.82 -9.48 15.36
N HIS A 140 -7.65 -9.32 16.64
CA HIS A 140 -8.33 -8.29 17.42
C HIS A 140 -7.47 -7.03 17.45
N TYR A 141 -7.86 -6.00 16.67
CA TYR A 141 -7.12 -4.74 16.60
C TYR A 141 -7.10 -4.03 17.96
N ALA A 142 -5.92 -3.84 18.53
CA ALA A 142 -5.71 -3.22 19.83
C ALA A 142 -4.90 -1.91 19.80
N GLY A 143 -4.61 -1.38 18.62
CA GLY A 143 -3.91 -0.10 18.46
C GLY A 143 -2.65 -0.15 17.60
N GLY A 144 -2.29 -1.31 17.05
CA GLY A 144 -1.18 -1.47 16.12
C GLY A 144 -1.50 -1.02 14.69
N HIS A 145 -0.95 -1.69 13.69
CA HIS A 145 -1.19 -1.34 12.30
C HIS A 145 -2.64 -1.60 11.90
N VAL A 146 -3.31 -0.56 11.39
CA VAL A 146 -4.77 -0.59 11.15
C VAL A 146 -5.14 -1.16 9.79
N THR A 147 -4.23 -1.17 8.82
CA THR A 147 -4.55 -1.45 7.42
C THR A 147 -4.75 -2.93 7.17
N ARG A 148 -5.82 -3.25 6.43
CA ARG A 148 -6.16 -4.60 5.98
C ARG A 148 -6.44 -4.50 4.48
N ASN A 149 -5.42 -4.73 3.65
CA ASN A 149 -5.58 -4.80 2.21
C ASN A 149 -5.89 -6.21 1.78
N LEU A 150 -6.53 -6.32 0.63
CA LEU A 150 -6.87 -7.61 0.05
C LEU A 150 -6.54 -7.65 -1.44
N ALA A 151 -6.29 -8.86 -1.94
CA ALA A 151 -6.06 -9.14 -3.35
C ALA A 151 -6.63 -10.52 -3.70
N PHE A 152 -7.45 -10.59 -4.76
CA PHE A 152 -7.92 -11.86 -5.31
C PHE A 152 -6.85 -12.53 -6.15
N ALA A 153 -6.71 -13.83 -5.98
CA ALA A 153 -5.91 -14.64 -6.90
C ALA A 153 -6.53 -14.63 -8.31
N PRO A 154 -5.72 -14.78 -9.37
CA PRO A 154 -6.21 -14.77 -10.75
C PRO A 154 -7.25 -15.84 -11.03
N ASP A 155 -7.25 -16.95 -10.28
CA ASP A 155 -8.24 -18.02 -10.41
C ASP A 155 -9.61 -17.68 -9.80
N GLY A 156 -9.70 -16.55 -9.05
CA GLY A 156 -10.91 -16.09 -8.39
C GLY A 156 -11.42 -16.94 -7.24
N ARG A 157 -10.70 -18.00 -6.88
CA ARG A 157 -11.12 -18.94 -5.81
C ARG A 157 -10.61 -18.57 -4.44
N HIS A 158 -9.55 -17.77 -4.37
CA HIS A 158 -8.93 -17.35 -3.13
C HIS A 158 -8.69 -15.83 -3.13
N PHE A 159 -8.69 -15.25 -1.95
CA PHE A 159 -8.18 -13.91 -1.75
C PHE A 159 -7.23 -13.88 -0.56
N TYR A 160 -6.37 -12.88 -0.54
CA TYR A 160 -5.32 -12.71 0.45
C TYR A 160 -5.52 -11.41 1.20
N VAL A 161 -5.22 -11.40 2.50
CA VAL A 161 -5.31 -10.21 3.34
C VAL A 161 -3.97 -9.97 4.02
N SER A 162 -3.45 -8.75 3.89
CA SER A 162 -2.27 -8.30 4.60
C SER A 162 -2.63 -7.78 5.98
N ILE A 163 -1.93 -8.24 7.01
CA ILE A 163 -2.18 -7.91 8.41
C ILE A 163 -0.86 -7.50 9.06
N GLY A 164 -0.72 -6.21 9.39
CA GLY A 164 0.47 -5.69 10.04
C GLY A 164 0.59 -6.10 11.51
N SER A 165 1.76 -5.87 12.10
CA SER A 165 2.04 -6.14 13.50
C SER A 165 1.26 -5.23 14.45
N GLU A 166 1.10 -5.65 15.69
CA GLU A 166 0.61 -4.80 16.79
C GLU A 166 1.72 -3.90 17.32
N ASN A 167 2.97 -4.40 17.33
CA ASN A 167 4.12 -3.73 17.92
C ASN A 167 5.21 -3.41 16.89
N ASN A 168 6.16 -2.54 17.30
CA ASN A 168 7.33 -2.25 16.48
C ASN A 168 8.24 -3.47 16.36
N ILE A 169 8.57 -4.11 17.50
CA ILE A 169 9.50 -5.23 17.58
C ILE A 169 9.21 -6.08 18.83
N GLU A 170 8.25 -6.99 18.69
CA GLU A 170 7.86 -7.97 19.73
C GLU A 170 7.36 -9.25 19.06
N GLU A 171 7.13 -10.29 19.84
CA GLU A 171 6.46 -11.49 19.38
C GLU A 171 4.94 -11.29 19.46
N ASP A 172 4.36 -10.80 18.40
CA ASP A 172 2.92 -10.63 18.31
C ASP A 172 2.19 -11.97 18.16
N PRO A 173 0.99 -12.12 18.72
CA PRO A 173 0.18 -13.30 18.44
C PRO A 173 -0.29 -13.33 16.99
N GLN A 174 -0.52 -14.54 16.48
CA GLN A 174 -1.12 -14.65 15.16
C GLN A 174 -2.58 -14.11 15.17
N PRO A 175 -3.04 -13.47 14.07
CA PRO A 175 -2.45 -13.45 12.73
C PRO A 175 -1.62 -12.21 12.41
N PHE A 176 -1.13 -11.48 13.38
CA PHE A 176 -0.37 -10.25 13.13
C PHE A 176 0.97 -10.52 12.42
N ALA A 177 1.46 -9.53 11.67
CA ALA A 177 2.66 -9.61 10.85
C ALA A 177 2.64 -10.76 9.83
N THR A 178 1.50 -10.96 9.18
CA THR A 178 1.29 -12.04 8.22
C THR A 178 0.52 -11.59 6.98
N ILE A 179 0.53 -12.45 5.97
CA ILE A 179 -0.48 -12.46 4.92
C ILE A 179 -1.28 -13.75 5.07
N LYS A 180 -2.61 -13.65 5.13
CA LYS A 180 -3.53 -14.78 5.19
C LYS A 180 -4.20 -15.04 3.85
N GLU A 181 -4.43 -16.30 3.55
CA GLU A 181 -5.22 -16.77 2.42
C GLU A 181 -6.60 -17.21 2.89
N PHE A 182 -7.62 -16.83 2.15
CA PHE A 182 -9.01 -17.19 2.37
C PHE A 182 -9.62 -17.81 1.11
N ASP A 183 -10.52 -18.75 1.27
CA ASP A 183 -11.44 -19.16 0.19
C ASP A 183 -12.34 -17.97 -0.18
N ALA A 184 -12.67 -17.80 -1.46
CA ALA A 184 -13.56 -16.73 -1.92
C ALA A 184 -14.95 -16.75 -1.25
N LYS A 185 -15.37 -17.94 -0.73
CA LYS A 185 -16.59 -18.09 0.06
C LYS A 185 -16.45 -17.63 1.51
N GLY A 186 -15.23 -17.33 1.95
CA GLY A 186 -14.92 -16.85 3.27
C GLY A 186 -14.40 -17.91 4.25
N GLY A 187 -14.62 -17.67 5.53
CA GLY A 187 -14.20 -18.58 6.60
C GLY A 187 -13.00 -18.06 7.40
N PRO A 188 -12.29 -18.95 8.13
CA PRO A 188 -11.21 -18.56 9.03
C PRO A 188 -9.89 -18.27 8.31
N GLY A 189 -9.73 -18.76 7.08
CA GLY A 189 -8.48 -18.67 6.33
C GLY A 189 -7.32 -19.44 6.95
N ARG A 190 -6.17 -19.39 6.28
CA ARG A 190 -4.90 -19.92 6.78
C ARG A 190 -3.79 -18.88 6.70
N ILE A 191 -2.76 -19.03 7.49
CA ILE A 191 -1.54 -18.22 7.34
C ILE A 191 -0.84 -18.64 6.04
N PHE A 192 -0.61 -17.67 5.16
CA PHE A 192 0.11 -17.87 3.90
C PHE A 192 1.60 -17.59 4.06
N ALA A 193 1.94 -16.45 4.67
CA ALA A 193 3.32 -16.05 4.93
C ALA A 193 3.44 -15.30 6.25
N THR A 194 4.61 -15.36 6.87
CA THR A 194 4.91 -14.79 8.18
C THR A 194 6.17 -13.92 8.17
N GLY A 195 6.40 -13.18 9.25
CA GLY A 195 7.61 -12.37 9.39
C GLY A 195 7.61 -11.10 8.54
N LEU A 196 6.45 -10.66 8.08
CA LEU A 196 6.24 -9.41 7.36
C LEU A 196 5.73 -8.38 8.37
N ARG A 197 6.57 -7.48 8.88
CA ARG A 197 6.17 -6.60 9.99
C ARG A 197 4.88 -5.83 9.70
N ASN A 198 4.83 -5.08 8.62
CA ASN A 198 3.61 -4.38 8.20
C ASN A 198 3.45 -4.47 6.67
N PRO A 199 2.95 -5.60 6.16
CA PRO A 199 2.59 -5.70 4.76
C PRO A 199 1.33 -4.85 4.53
N VAL A 200 1.37 -3.95 3.54
CA VAL A 200 0.25 -3.05 3.26
C VAL A 200 -0.29 -3.31 1.86
N GLY A 201 0.32 -2.75 0.83
CA GLY A 201 -0.08 -2.98 -0.54
C GLY A 201 0.26 -4.40 -0.99
N ILE A 202 -0.73 -5.13 -1.46
CA ILE A 202 -0.56 -6.46 -2.05
C ILE A 202 -1.25 -6.52 -3.40
N ARG A 203 -0.59 -7.12 -4.39
CA ARG A 203 -1.13 -7.32 -5.75
C ARG A 203 -0.53 -8.57 -6.38
N PHE A 204 -1.30 -9.26 -7.20
CA PHE A 204 -0.77 -10.26 -8.10
C PHE A 204 -0.07 -9.63 -9.30
N TYR A 205 1.09 -10.16 -9.67
CA TYR A 205 1.74 -9.74 -10.90
C TYR A 205 0.88 -10.14 -12.11
N PRO A 206 0.63 -9.24 -13.06
CA PRO A 206 -0.25 -9.51 -14.19
C PRO A 206 0.13 -10.76 -14.97
N GLY A 207 -0.87 -11.59 -15.27
CA GLY A 207 -0.70 -12.83 -16.02
C GLY A 207 0.02 -13.95 -15.25
N SER A 208 0.15 -13.83 -13.92
CA SER A 208 0.79 -14.83 -13.07
C SER A 208 0.05 -15.05 -11.75
N ASP A 209 0.41 -16.12 -11.05
CA ASP A 209 -0.03 -16.44 -9.69
C ASP A 209 0.92 -15.90 -8.60
N LYS A 210 1.85 -15.01 -8.97
CA LYS A 210 2.80 -14.42 -8.02
C LYS A 210 2.19 -13.25 -7.29
N LEU A 211 2.03 -13.39 -5.98
CA LEU A 211 1.64 -12.32 -5.09
C LEU A 211 2.86 -11.49 -4.71
N PHE A 212 2.76 -10.16 -4.83
CA PHE A 212 3.74 -9.20 -4.33
C PHE A 212 3.16 -8.39 -3.18
N ALA A 213 4.05 -7.96 -2.27
CA ALA A 213 3.71 -7.10 -1.15
C ALA A 213 4.75 -5.98 -1.00
N VAL A 214 4.30 -4.80 -0.58
CA VAL A 214 5.16 -3.76 -0.02
C VAL A 214 5.03 -3.79 1.50
N VAL A 215 6.17 -3.68 2.19
CA VAL A 215 6.27 -3.93 3.62
C VAL A 215 7.06 -2.81 4.29
N ASN A 216 6.49 -2.31 5.39
CA ASN A 216 7.16 -1.35 6.27
C ASN A 216 7.89 -2.11 7.38
N GLU A 217 9.19 -1.91 7.45
CA GLU A 217 10.05 -2.56 8.44
C GLU A 217 10.11 -1.82 9.78
N ARG A 218 10.83 -2.40 10.74
CA ARG A 218 10.93 -1.88 12.10
C ARG A 218 11.68 -0.55 12.18
N ASP A 219 11.33 0.20 13.19
CA ASP A 219 11.94 1.48 13.57
C ASP A 219 12.95 1.28 14.71
N GLY A 220 13.76 2.32 14.97
CA GLY A 220 14.62 2.39 16.15
C GLY A 220 16.02 1.81 15.97
N LEU A 221 16.50 1.63 14.74
CA LEU A 221 17.89 1.22 14.44
C LEU A 221 18.69 2.30 13.71
N GLY A 222 18.28 3.57 13.82
CA GLY A 222 18.90 4.70 13.15
C GLY A 222 18.35 4.93 11.74
N ASP A 223 18.81 5.99 11.09
CA ASP A 223 18.31 6.43 9.79
C ASP A 223 18.59 5.45 8.64
N GLY A 224 19.63 4.65 8.76
CA GLY A 224 20.06 3.69 7.74
C GLY A 224 19.37 2.32 7.82
N LEU A 225 18.57 2.05 8.84
CA LEU A 225 17.91 0.76 9.08
C LEU A 225 16.50 0.93 9.67
N VAL A 226 15.57 0.07 9.27
CA VAL A 226 15.67 -1.05 8.31
C VAL A 226 15.07 -0.56 7.00
N PRO A 227 15.64 -0.91 5.84
CA PRO A 227 14.99 -0.63 4.57
C PRO A 227 13.60 -1.23 4.50
N ASP A 228 12.63 -0.44 4.07
CA ASP A 228 11.35 -0.95 3.63
C ASP A 228 11.51 -1.71 2.30
N TYR A 229 10.56 -2.54 1.89
CA TYR A 229 10.79 -3.36 0.73
C TYR A 229 9.55 -3.72 -0.09
N LEU A 230 9.81 -4.16 -1.33
CA LEU A 230 8.90 -4.87 -2.22
C LEU A 230 9.39 -6.31 -2.37
N THR A 231 8.51 -7.28 -2.25
CA THR A 231 8.88 -8.69 -2.39
C THR A 231 7.75 -9.54 -2.96
N SER A 232 8.13 -10.56 -3.72
CA SER A 232 7.25 -11.70 -3.99
C SER A 232 7.00 -12.48 -2.71
N VAL A 233 5.79 -12.98 -2.52
CA VAL A 233 5.37 -13.66 -1.29
C VAL A 233 5.18 -15.15 -1.57
N ALA A 234 6.00 -15.97 -0.93
CA ALA A 234 5.95 -17.42 -1.06
C ALA A 234 5.02 -18.06 -0.02
N ASP A 235 4.27 -19.09 -0.42
CA ASP A 235 3.49 -19.91 0.50
C ASP A 235 4.41 -20.57 1.54
N GLY A 236 4.11 -20.40 2.82
CA GLY A 236 4.95 -20.84 3.93
C GLY A 236 6.21 -20.00 4.13
N GLY A 237 6.40 -18.91 3.37
CA GLY A 237 7.56 -18.03 3.47
C GLY A 237 7.66 -17.31 4.82
N PHE A 238 8.89 -17.09 5.29
CA PHE A 238 9.21 -16.31 6.46
C PHE A 238 10.17 -15.17 6.08
N TYR A 239 9.82 -13.93 6.42
CA TYR A 239 10.53 -12.72 5.97
C TYR A 239 11.34 -12.03 7.06
N GLY A 240 11.44 -12.63 8.26
CA GLY A 240 12.41 -12.27 9.29
C GLY A 240 11.81 -11.70 10.56
N TRP A 241 10.87 -10.75 10.49
CA TRP A 241 10.32 -10.09 11.68
C TRP A 241 9.63 -11.10 12.63
N PRO A 242 9.81 -11.05 13.96
CA PRO A 242 10.58 -10.07 14.71
C PRO A 242 12.04 -10.48 15.00
N TYR A 243 12.54 -11.59 14.44
CA TYR A 243 13.82 -12.18 14.83
C TYR A 243 15.01 -11.74 13.97
N SER A 244 14.74 -11.37 12.74
CA SER A 244 15.72 -10.84 11.77
C SER A 244 15.10 -9.81 10.84
N TYR A 245 15.91 -9.14 10.05
CA TYR A 245 15.48 -8.19 9.03
C TYR A 245 16.31 -8.39 7.74
N ILE A 246 15.70 -8.09 6.61
CA ILE A 246 16.30 -8.24 5.27
C ILE A 246 17.07 -9.56 5.17
N GLY A 247 16.33 -10.65 5.32
CA GLY A 247 16.88 -12.00 5.39
C GLY A 247 17.42 -12.34 6.78
N LYS A 248 18.69 -12.74 6.84
CA LYS A 248 19.30 -13.35 8.04
C LYS A 248 20.01 -12.37 8.97
N ASN A 249 19.83 -11.05 8.78
CA ASN A 249 20.43 -10.07 9.69
C ASN A 249 19.66 -10.12 11.02
N LYS A 250 20.32 -10.63 12.06
CA LYS A 250 19.68 -10.79 13.37
C LYS A 250 19.27 -9.46 13.98
N GLN A 251 18.09 -9.43 14.60
CA GLN A 251 17.71 -8.32 15.44
C GLN A 251 18.71 -8.15 16.60
N PRO A 252 19.04 -6.91 16.99
CA PRO A 252 19.79 -6.67 18.21
C PRO A 252 19.11 -7.25 19.45
N GLY A 253 19.91 -7.67 20.43
CA GLY A 253 19.41 -8.18 21.70
C GLY A 253 18.89 -9.62 21.63
N PRO A 254 18.21 -10.08 22.72
CA PRO A 254 17.84 -11.49 22.90
C PRO A 254 16.89 -12.04 21.84
N LEU A 255 16.09 -11.17 21.21
CA LEU A 255 15.10 -11.58 20.24
C LEU A 255 15.74 -12.18 18.98
N GLY A 256 16.89 -11.65 18.55
CA GLY A 256 17.62 -12.16 17.40
C GLY A 256 18.18 -13.57 17.57
N ASP A 257 18.37 -14.01 18.80
CA ASP A 257 18.90 -15.36 19.13
C ASP A 257 17.82 -16.38 19.49
N LYS A 258 16.55 -15.93 19.60
CA LYS A 258 15.46 -16.74 20.14
C LYS A 258 14.99 -17.84 19.19
N ARG A 259 15.01 -17.60 17.89
CA ARG A 259 14.50 -18.52 16.87
C ARG A 259 15.48 -18.69 15.70
N PRO A 260 16.68 -19.26 15.95
CA PRO A 260 17.71 -19.38 14.93
C PRO A 260 17.29 -20.22 13.73
N GLU A 261 16.38 -21.19 13.90
CA GLU A 261 15.83 -22.01 12.84
C GLU A 261 14.93 -21.21 11.87
N LEU A 262 14.24 -20.19 12.37
CA LEU A 262 13.46 -19.25 11.52
C LEU A 262 14.40 -18.26 10.82
N VAL A 263 15.36 -17.69 11.53
CA VAL A 263 16.35 -16.78 10.95
C VAL A 263 17.10 -17.47 9.79
N ALA A 264 17.45 -18.76 9.96
CA ALA A 264 18.11 -19.52 8.90
C ALA A 264 17.28 -19.66 7.61
N LYS A 265 15.95 -19.56 7.71
CA LYS A 265 15.00 -19.66 6.58
C LYS A 265 14.51 -18.31 6.07
N ALA A 266 14.90 -17.20 6.72
CA ALA A 266 14.41 -15.89 6.39
C ALA A 266 14.75 -15.51 4.93
N ILE A 267 13.72 -15.13 4.19
CA ILE A 267 13.80 -14.76 2.78
C ILE A 267 14.32 -13.32 2.68
N VAL A 268 15.27 -13.10 1.77
CA VAL A 268 15.70 -11.74 1.40
C VAL A 268 14.68 -11.14 0.44
N PRO A 269 14.15 -9.94 0.71
CA PRO A 269 13.22 -9.27 -0.21
C PRO A 269 13.82 -8.98 -1.58
N ASP A 270 12.96 -8.90 -2.60
CA ASP A 270 13.37 -8.72 -3.99
C ASP A 270 13.94 -7.31 -4.27
N LEU A 271 13.42 -6.27 -3.61
CA LEU A 271 13.85 -4.88 -3.81
C LEU A 271 13.68 -4.08 -2.52
N LEU A 272 14.71 -3.29 -2.18
CA LEU A 272 14.71 -2.44 -1.00
C LEU A 272 14.43 -0.98 -1.35
N PHE A 273 13.58 -0.33 -0.55
CA PHE A 273 13.39 1.12 -0.54
C PHE A 273 14.27 1.77 0.53
N GLN A 274 14.45 3.08 0.44
CA GLN A 274 15.08 3.83 1.52
C GLN A 274 14.38 3.52 2.85
N PRO A 275 15.15 3.33 3.95
CA PRO A 275 14.57 3.11 5.27
C PRO A 275 13.55 4.19 5.61
N HIS A 276 12.51 3.83 6.34
CA HIS A 276 11.46 4.73 6.84
C HIS A 276 10.61 5.42 5.76
N SER A 277 10.69 5.03 4.49
CA SER A 277 9.89 5.66 3.41
C SER A 277 8.41 5.26 3.42
N ALA A 278 8.04 4.24 4.18
CA ALA A 278 6.67 3.77 4.39
C ALA A 278 5.91 3.48 3.08
N PRO A 279 6.28 2.43 2.34
CA PRO A 279 5.53 2.01 1.16
C PRO A 279 4.15 1.47 1.55
N LEU A 280 3.08 2.05 1.00
CA LEU A 280 1.71 1.70 1.33
C LEU A 280 0.91 1.18 0.14
N GLY A 281 1.04 1.78 -1.04
CA GLY A 281 0.34 1.40 -2.25
C GLY A 281 1.23 0.63 -3.21
N LEU A 282 0.63 -0.34 -3.89
CA LEU A 282 1.27 -1.12 -4.96
C LEU A 282 0.26 -1.29 -6.09
N GLU A 283 0.64 -0.89 -7.30
CA GLU A 283 -0.16 -1.09 -8.50
C GLU A 283 0.74 -1.53 -9.65
N PHE A 284 0.43 -2.63 -10.30
CA PHE A 284 1.06 -3.01 -11.56
C PHE A 284 0.29 -2.35 -12.70
N TYR A 285 0.98 -1.58 -13.53
CA TYR A 285 0.34 -0.84 -14.59
C TYR A 285 0.02 -1.73 -15.79
N GLU A 286 -1.25 -1.93 -16.07
CA GLU A 286 -1.76 -2.67 -17.23
C GLU A 286 -2.48 -1.78 -18.24
N GLY A 287 -2.57 -0.48 -17.97
CA GLY A 287 -3.23 0.49 -18.84
C GLY A 287 -2.54 0.65 -20.19
N THR A 288 -3.25 1.25 -21.12
CA THR A 288 -2.75 1.53 -22.48
C THR A 288 -2.55 3.02 -22.74
N GLN A 289 -2.87 3.87 -21.77
CA GLN A 289 -2.78 5.32 -21.90
C GLN A 289 -1.34 5.83 -21.74
N PHE A 290 -0.54 5.19 -20.89
CA PHE A 290 0.89 5.47 -20.75
C PHE A 290 1.70 4.81 -21.89
N PRO A 291 2.92 5.28 -22.18
CA PRO A 291 3.82 4.62 -23.12
C PRO A 291 4.00 3.12 -22.81
N ALA A 292 4.19 2.32 -23.84
CA ALA A 292 4.24 0.86 -23.72
C ALA A 292 5.30 0.35 -22.72
N GLU A 293 6.37 1.10 -22.51
CA GLU A 293 7.45 0.79 -21.58
C GLU A 293 7.03 0.81 -20.09
N TYR A 294 5.84 1.38 -19.78
CA TYR A 294 5.29 1.39 -18.43
C TYR A 294 4.47 0.12 -18.11
N ARG A 295 4.08 -0.64 -19.14
CA ARG A 295 3.23 -1.82 -18.92
C ARG A 295 3.99 -2.92 -18.20
N GLY A 296 3.36 -3.43 -17.13
CA GLY A 296 3.93 -4.46 -16.29
C GLY A 296 4.89 -3.93 -15.23
N ASP A 297 5.24 -2.65 -15.24
CA ASP A 297 5.99 -2.02 -14.16
C ASP A 297 5.10 -1.76 -12.95
N ALA A 298 5.70 -1.70 -11.77
CA ALA A 298 5.01 -1.36 -10.54
C ALA A 298 5.12 0.13 -10.22
N PHE A 299 4.01 0.73 -9.81
CA PHE A 299 4.01 1.99 -9.07
C PHE A 299 3.86 1.70 -7.59
N VAL A 300 4.68 2.35 -6.77
CA VAL A 300 4.66 2.23 -5.31
C VAL A 300 4.56 3.62 -4.69
N SER A 301 3.58 3.81 -3.83
CA SER A 301 3.48 5.03 -3.05
C SER A 301 4.34 4.91 -1.78
N LEU A 302 5.22 5.87 -1.58
CA LEU A 302 6.01 6.04 -0.36
C LEU A 302 5.37 7.16 0.46
N HIS A 303 4.67 6.78 1.52
CA HIS A 303 3.89 7.71 2.36
C HIS A 303 4.77 8.75 3.06
N GLY A 304 5.99 8.36 3.39
CA GLY A 304 7.01 9.23 3.96
C GLY A 304 7.28 8.99 5.44
N SER A 305 8.49 9.33 5.85
CA SER A 305 9.03 9.05 7.16
C SER A 305 8.42 9.91 8.27
N TRP A 306 8.43 9.37 9.49
CA TRP A 306 8.14 10.08 10.72
C TRP A 306 9.30 9.96 11.74
N ASN A 307 10.31 9.18 11.43
CA ASN A 307 11.38 8.75 12.33
C ASN A 307 12.75 8.68 11.65
N SER A 308 13.05 9.64 10.80
CA SER A 308 14.34 9.82 10.15
C SER A 308 14.82 11.25 10.32
N SER A 309 16.10 11.46 10.66
CA SER A 309 16.68 12.80 10.79
C SER A 309 16.65 13.58 9.46
N VAL A 310 16.75 12.84 8.35
CA VAL A 310 16.52 13.37 7.01
C VAL A 310 15.24 12.73 6.46
N PRO A 311 14.17 13.49 6.27
CA PRO A 311 12.92 12.95 5.75
C PRO A 311 13.07 12.25 4.42
N THR A 312 12.31 11.18 4.22
CA THR A 312 12.34 10.37 3.00
C THR A 312 10.93 9.92 2.63
N GLY A 313 10.69 9.61 1.35
CA GLY A 313 9.37 9.25 0.85
C GLY A 313 8.58 10.46 0.35
N TYR A 314 7.28 10.55 0.69
CA TYR A 314 6.33 11.58 0.23
C TYR A 314 6.22 11.64 -1.30
N LYS A 315 6.21 10.48 -1.96
CA LYS A 315 6.29 10.38 -3.42
C LYS A 315 5.73 9.06 -3.93
N VAL A 316 5.50 8.98 -5.23
CA VAL A 316 5.27 7.72 -5.94
C VAL A 316 6.51 7.41 -6.75
N VAL A 317 6.94 6.16 -6.70
CA VAL A 317 8.09 5.64 -7.46
C VAL A 317 7.65 4.59 -8.46
N ARG A 318 8.44 4.45 -9.53
CA ARG A 318 8.30 3.38 -10.53
C ARG A 318 9.39 2.35 -10.29
N VAL A 319 8.99 1.10 -10.27
CA VAL A 319 9.87 -0.07 -10.23
C VAL A 319 9.74 -0.80 -11.56
N HIS A 320 10.84 -0.90 -12.30
CA HIS A 320 10.86 -1.65 -13.55
C HIS A 320 10.75 -3.13 -13.28
N PHE A 321 9.88 -3.81 -14.01
CA PHE A 321 9.70 -5.25 -13.94
C PHE A 321 10.08 -5.90 -15.28
N LYS A 322 10.78 -7.01 -15.16
CA LYS A 322 11.10 -7.88 -16.29
C LYS A 322 10.91 -9.33 -15.91
N ASP A 323 10.18 -10.07 -16.73
CA ASP A 323 9.91 -11.50 -16.51
C ASP A 323 9.34 -11.80 -15.10
N GLY A 324 8.45 -10.92 -14.62
CA GLY A 324 7.81 -11.05 -13.31
C GLY A 324 8.74 -10.82 -12.11
N LYS A 325 9.81 -10.07 -12.29
CA LYS A 325 10.77 -9.70 -11.24
C LYS A 325 11.13 -8.22 -11.31
N PRO A 326 11.36 -7.55 -10.15
CA PRO A 326 11.84 -6.17 -10.15
C PRO A 326 13.29 -6.11 -10.64
N GLY A 327 13.63 -5.04 -11.36
CA GLY A 327 14.92 -4.84 -12.03
C GLY A 327 16.05 -4.32 -11.12
N GLY A 328 15.92 -4.42 -9.80
CA GLY A 328 16.98 -4.09 -8.83
C GLY A 328 17.10 -2.62 -8.43
N GLY A 329 16.18 -1.76 -8.87
CA GLY A 329 16.13 -0.36 -8.50
C GLY A 329 14.77 0.27 -8.78
N TYR A 330 14.63 1.55 -8.38
CA TYR A 330 13.42 2.32 -8.60
C TYR A 330 13.75 3.79 -8.93
N GLU A 331 12.82 4.49 -9.56
CA GLU A 331 12.95 5.89 -9.93
C GLU A 331 11.75 6.72 -9.44
N ASN A 332 11.95 8.02 -9.27
CA ASN A 332 10.86 8.92 -8.92
C ASN A 332 9.87 9.03 -10.08
N PHE A 333 8.58 8.96 -9.78
CA PHE A 333 7.52 9.18 -10.75
C PHE A 333 6.67 10.40 -10.42
N LEU A 334 6.16 10.50 -9.18
CA LEU A 334 5.41 11.67 -8.74
C LEU A 334 6.00 12.18 -7.44
N THR A 335 6.37 13.46 -7.42
CA THR A 335 7.05 14.13 -6.31
C THR A 335 6.44 15.50 -6.04
N GLY A 336 7.00 16.27 -5.08
CA GLY A 336 6.63 17.67 -4.85
C GLY A 336 5.69 17.89 -3.68
N PHE A 337 5.30 16.85 -2.93
CA PHE A 337 4.52 17.01 -1.70
C PHE A 337 5.34 17.59 -0.55
N TRP A 338 6.63 17.35 -0.52
CA TRP A 338 7.56 17.91 0.45
C TRP A 338 8.03 19.28 -0.05
N ILE A 339 7.59 20.34 0.65
CA ILE A 339 7.86 21.73 0.23
C ILE A 339 9.21 22.21 0.76
N ASP A 340 9.43 21.99 2.05
CA ASP A 340 10.47 22.68 2.82
C ASP A 340 10.74 21.96 4.14
N GLY A 341 11.86 22.31 4.77
CA GLY A 341 12.23 21.80 6.08
C GLY A 341 12.71 20.36 6.09
N SER A 342 13.44 20.02 7.14
CA SER A 342 13.92 18.65 7.37
C SER A 342 13.70 18.18 8.81
N ASN A 343 13.38 19.08 9.71
CA ASN A 343 13.09 18.78 11.11
C ASN A 343 12.14 19.84 11.71
N PRO A 344 10.82 19.69 11.48
CA PRO A 344 10.15 18.70 10.65
C PRO A 344 10.14 19.02 9.15
N ALA A 345 9.89 18.01 8.32
CA ALA A 345 9.52 18.24 6.92
C ALA A 345 8.13 18.85 6.84
N LYS A 346 7.96 19.88 6.00
CA LYS A 346 6.65 20.47 5.70
C LYS A 346 6.09 19.84 4.43
N VAL A 347 4.97 19.14 4.56
CA VAL A 347 4.35 18.41 3.47
C VAL A 347 2.88 18.81 3.31
N TRP A 348 2.39 18.88 2.08
CA TRP A 348 0.98 19.19 1.77
C TRP A 348 0.21 18.01 1.19
N GLY A 349 0.83 16.85 1.10
CA GLY A 349 0.24 15.60 0.67
C GLY A 349 1.11 14.41 1.03
N ARG A 350 0.48 13.23 1.14
CA ARG A 350 1.16 11.95 1.37
C ARG A 350 0.43 10.86 0.60
N PRO A 351 1.05 10.26 -0.43
CA PRO A 351 0.38 9.29 -1.29
C PRO A 351 0.20 7.94 -0.60
N VAL A 352 -0.94 7.28 -0.88
CA VAL A 352 -1.29 5.98 -0.30
C VAL A 352 -1.73 5.01 -1.39
N GLY A 353 -3.03 4.88 -1.65
CA GLY A 353 -3.58 3.95 -2.61
C GLY A 353 -3.32 4.37 -4.05
N LEU A 354 -3.16 3.38 -4.91
CA LEU A 354 -2.95 3.54 -6.34
C LEU A 354 -3.93 2.65 -7.09
N ALA A 355 -4.46 3.14 -8.20
CA ALA A 355 -5.29 2.34 -9.10
C ALA A 355 -5.17 2.85 -10.54
N THR A 356 -5.28 1.96 -11.50
CA THR A 356 -5.39 2.31 -12.91
C THR A 356 -6.85 2.59 -13.24
N ALA A 357 -7.16 3.80 -13.67
CA ALA A 357 -8.51 4.19 -14.08
C ALA A 357 -8.93 3.51 -15.39
N LYS A 358 -10.21 3.51 -15.69
CA LYS A 358 -10.76 2.89 -16.89
C LYS A 358 -10.18 3.48 -18.20
N ASP A 359 -9.81 4.76 -18.20
CA ASP A 359 -9.14 5.42 -19.33
C ASP A 359 -7.63 5.14 -19.41
N GLY A 360 -7.08 4.36 -18.46
CA GLY A 360 -5.66 4.02 -18.37
C GLY A 360 -4.81 5.04 -17.62
N SER A 361 -5.39 6.12 -17.08
CA SER A 361 -4.68 7.04 -16.21
C SER A 361 -4.38 6.41 -14.84
N LEU A 362 -3.38 6.92 -14.13
CA LEU A 362 -3.06 6.48 -12.78
C LEU A 362 -3.74 7.40 -11.75
N LEU A 363 -4.50 6.80 -10.84
CA LEU A 363 -5.11 7.48 -9.71
C LEU A 363 -4.28 7.27 -8.44
N ILE A 364 -4.15 8.30 -7.62
CA ILE A 364 -3.33 8.30 -6.41
C ILE A 364 -4.13 8.93 -5.28
N ALA A 365 -4.44 8.14 -4.25
CA ALA A 365 -5.04 8.67 -3.02
C ALA A 365 -3.99 9.40 -2.19
N ASP A 366 -4.40 10.50 -1.59
CA ASP A 366 -3.59 11.37 -0.72
C ASP A 366 -4.38 11.62 0.56
N ASP A 367 -3.96 10.99 1.66
CA ASP A 367 -4.71 11.01 2.91
C ASP A 367 -4.54 12.31 3.70
N VAL A 368 -3.39 12.97 3.58
CA VAL A 368 -3.10 14.25 4.19
C VAL A 368 -3.65 15.41 3.36
N GLY A 369 -3.45 15.35 2.04
CA GLY A 369 -4.00 16.33 1.11
C GLY A 369 -5.52 16.20 0.88
N GLN A 370 -6.14 15.14 1.39
CA GLN A 370 -7.59 14.87 1.28
C GLN A 370 -8.10 14.80 -0.16
N ARG A 371 -7.29 14.18 -1.05
CA ARG A 371 -7.52 14.18 -2.50
C ARG A 371 -7.31 12.83 -3.14
N VAL A 372 -7.80 12.74 -4.37
CA VAL A 372 -7.33 11.77 -5.36
C VAL A 372 -6.75 12.56 -6.52
N TRP A 373 -5.50 12.26 -6.85
CA TRP A 373 -4.77 12.79 -8.00
C TRP A 373 -4.96 11.88 -9.20
N GLN A 374 -4.95 12.46 -10.41
CA GLN A 374 -4.94 11.72 -11.66
C GLN A 374 -3.70 12.11 -12.46
N VAL A 375 -2.94 11.11 -12.92
CA VAL A 375 -1.80 11.29 -13.83
C VAL A 375 -2.14 10.70 -15.18
N ARG A 376 -1.94 11.50 -16.23
CA ARG A 376 -2.20 11.10 -17.63
C ARG A 376 -0.97 11.36 -18.50
N TRP A 377 -0.78 10.52 -19.50
CA TRP A 377 0.17 10.80 -20.58
C TRP A 377 -0.48 11.74 -21.58
N VAL A 378 0.19 12.85 -21.87
CA VAL A 378 -0.27 13.88 -22.82
C VAL A 378 0.68 14.03 -24.00
N GLY A 379 1.76 13.23 -24.05
CA GLY A 379 2.78 13.25 -25.07
C GLY A 379 3.91 14.25 -24.78
N THR A 380 5.08 13.97 -25.32
CA THR A 380 6.19 14.93 -25.33
C THR A 380 5.93 15.97 -26.41
N ARG A 381 5.93 17.27 -26.05
CA ARG A 381 5.87 18.37 -27.02
C ARG A 381 7.19 18.52 -27.75
#